data_21deb32ee89dce5105a258bebbcb72bd
#
_entry.id   21deb32ee89dce5105a258bebbcb72bd
#
_cell.length_a   1.000
_cell.length_b   1.000
_cell.length_c   1.000
_cell.angle_alpha   90.00
_cell.angle_beta   90.00
_cell.angle_gamma   90.00
#
_symmetry.space_group_name_H-M   'P 1'
#
loop_
_entity.id
_entity.type
_entity.pdbx_description
1 polymer ?
#
loop_
_entity_poly.entity_id
_entity_poly.type
_entity_poly.pdbx_seq_one_letter_code
_entity_poly.pdbx_strand_id
1 'polypeptide(L)' 'MTVVTPGFVRRAHRHGLQVHVWTINDPAEMNRLLDLGVDGIVTDRADLLKAVLQARGEWD' A
#
# COMPACT_ATOMS: atom_id res chain seq x y z
N MET A 1 10.93 8.43 -9.02
CA MET A 1 10.29 7.19 -8.56
C MET A 1 10.61 6.98 -7.09
N THR A 2 9.60 6.73 -6.31
CA THR A 2 9.77 6.53 -4.88
C THR A 2 9.98 5.05 -4.58
N VAL A 3 11.07 4.75 -3.88
CA VAL A 3 11.35 3.39 -3.43
C VAL A 3 10.87 3.27 -1.99
N VAL A 4 9.88 2.42 -1.79
CA VAL A 4 9.31 2.17 -0.46
C VAL A 4 9.96 0.90 0.09
N THR A 5 10.63 1.03 1.23
CA THR A 5 11.27 -0.08 1.90
C THR A 5 10.62 -0.29 3.27
N PRO A 6 10.75 -1.51 3.85
CA PRO A 6 10.23 -1.75 5.20
C PRO A 6 10.81 -0.77 6.23
N GLY A 7 12.07 -0.41 6.10
CA GLY A 7 12.70 0.55 6.99
C GLY A 7 12.11 1.94 6.89
N PHE A 8 11.77 2.37 5.67
CA PHE A 8 11.14 3.66 5.44
C PHE A 8 9.76 3.72 6.11
N VAL A 9 8.93 2.70 5.89
CA VAL A 9 7.59 2.65 6.47
C VAL A 9 7.66 2.63 7.99
N ARG A 10 8.57 1.84 8.54
CA ARG A 10 8.75 1.71 9.98
C ARG A 10 9.16 3.04 10.60
N ARG A 11 10.09 3.75 9.95
CA ARG A 11 10.55 5.07 10.41
C ARG A 11 9.42 6.08 10.40
N ALA A 12 8.65 6.11 9.32
CA ALA A 12 7.51 7.02 9.20
C ALA A 12 6.51 6.79 10.32
N HIS A 13 6.16 5.54 10.58
CA HIS A 13 5.20 5.20 11.63
C HIS A 13 5.74 5.56 13.02
N ARG A 14 7.05 5.41 13.22
CA ARG A 14 7.68 5.79 14.50
C ARG A 14 7.49 7.28 14.77
N HIS A 15 7.48 8.10 13.74
CA HIS A 15 7.28 9.54 13.86
C HIS A 15 5.82 9.96 13.77
N GLY A 16 4.89 9.01 13.78
CA GLY A 16 3.45 9.29 13.70
C GLY A 16 2.99 9.72 12.32
N LEU A 17 3.76 9.41 11.28
CA LEU A 17 3.44 9.77 9.92
C LEU A 17 2.78 8.62 9.19
N GLN A 18 1.84 8.95 8.30
CA GLN A 18 1.21 7.96 7.43
C GLN A 18 2.00 7.86 6.13
N VAL A 19 1.99 6.66 5.53
CA VAL A 19 2.65 6.41 4.25
C VAL A 19 1.59 6.10 3.21
N HIS A 20 1.47 6.98 2.22
CA HIS A 20 0.56 6.81 1.09
C HIS A 20 1.38 6.71 -0.19
N VAL A 21 1.11 5.69 -0.99
CA VAL A 21 1.86 5.40 -2.21
C VAL A 21 0.95 5.58 -3.43
N TRP A 22 1.47 6.21 -4.48
CA TRP A 22 0.73 6.51 -5.72
C TRP A 22 1.71 6.68 -6.88
N THR A 23 1.38 6.38 -8.13
CA THR A 23 0.15 5.67 -8.51
C THR A 23 0.50 4.23 -8.76
N ILE A 24 -0.24 3.30 -8.15
CA ILE A 24 0.08 1.87 -8.22
C ILE A 24 -1.11 1.15 -8.87
N ASN A 25 -0.86 0.51 -10.02
CA ASN A 25 -1.90 -0.17 -10.79
C ASN A 25 -1.66 -1.67 -10.96
N ASP A 26 -0.63 -2.21 -10.33
CA ASP A 26 -0.29 -3.63 -10.42
C ASP A 26 -0.70 -4.33 -9.12
N PRO A 27 -1.60 -5.36 -9.19
CA PRO A 27 -2.03 -6.07 -7.99
C PRO A 27 -0.89 -6.70 -7.19
N ALA A 28 0.14 -7.22 -7.85
CA ALA A 28 1.28 -7.80 -7.16
C ALA A 28 2.02 -6.72 -6.35
N GLU A 29 2.18 -5.54 -6.92
CA GLU A 29 2.81 -4.42 -6.23
C GLU A 29 1.94 -3.93 -5.07
N MET A 30 0.62 -3.91 -5.24
CA MET A 30 -0.31 -3.56 -4.17
C MET A 30 -0.14 -4.50 -2.98
N ASN A 31 -0.06 -5.81 -3.24
CA ASN A 31 0.14 -6.80 -2.19
C ASN A 31 1.46 -6.57 -1.46
N ARG A 32 2.52 -6.33 -2.21
CA ARG A 32 3.84 -6.09 -1.63
C ARG A 32 3.83 -4.86 -0.71
N LEU A 33 3.22 -3.77 -1.17
CA LEU A 33 3.16 -2.53 -0.39
C LEU A 33 2.30 -2.68 0.86
N LEU A 34 1.18 -3.40 0.74
CA LEU A 34 0.33 -3.66 1.90
C LEU A 34 1.06 -4.51 2.94
N ASP A 35 1.88 -5.48 2.48
CA ASP A 35 2.70 -6.29 3.38
C ASP A 35 3.75 -5.45 4.11
N LEU A 36 4.23 -4.37 3.48
CA LEU A 36 5.16 -3.46 4.12
C LEU A 36 4.50 -2.57 5.18
N GLY A 37 3.18 -2.50 5.16
CA GLY A 37 2.43 -1.73 6.16
C GLY A 37 2.11 -0.31 5.75
N VAL A 38 2.06 -0.01 4.44
CA VAL A 38 1.66 1.33 4.00
C VAL A 38 0.22 1.61 4.43
N ASP A 39 -0.08 2.88 4.68
CA ASP A 39 -1.39 3.29 5.20
C ASP A 39 -2.42 3.49 4.10
N GLY A 40 -1.97 3.72 2.87
CA GLY A 40 -2.88 3.92 1.75
C GLY A 40 -2.20 3.74 0.41
N ILE A 41 -2.98 3.35 -0.58
CA ILE A 41 -2.52 3.22 -1.96
C ILE A 41 -3.47 4.02 -2.85
N VAL A 42 -2.91 4.92 -3.65
CA VAL A 42 -3.67 5.67 -4.66
C VAL A 42 -3.50 4.98 -5.99
N THR A 43 -4.61 4.66 -6.65
CA THR A 43 -4.59 3.91 -7.90
C THR A 43 -5.67 4.42 -8.83
N ASP A 44 -5.42 4.33 -10.14
CA ASP A 44 -6.42 4.59 -11.16
C ASP A 44 -7.34 3.38 -11.37
N ARG A 45 -6.98 2.25 -10.80
CA ARG A 45 -7.72 1.00 -10.93
C ARG A 45 -8.24 0.56 -9.57
N ALA A 46 -9.24 1.29 -9.07
CA ALA A 46 -9.85 0.99 -7.78
C ALA A 46 -10.44 -0.41 -7.73
N ASP A 47 -10.88 -0.93 -8.89
CA ASP A 47 -11.41 -2.29 -8.99
C ASP A 47 -10.34 -3.34 -8.64
N LEU A 48 -9.10 -3.12 -9.09
CA LEU A 48 -7.99 -4.02 -8.79
C LEU A 48 -7.61 -3.95 -7.32
N LEU A 49 -7.55 -2.75 -6.76
CA LEU A 49 -7.24 -2.57 -5.35
C LEU A 49 -8.31 -3.23 -4.47
N LYS A 50 -9.57 -3.05 -4.82
CA LYS A 50 -10.67 -3.69 -4.08
C LYS A 50 -10.52 -5.21 -4.10
N ALA A 51 -10.21 -5.78 -5.28
CA ALA A 51 -10.03 -7.23 -5.40
C ALA A 51 -8.88 -7.73 -4.53
N VAL A 52 -7.77 -6.98 -4.51
CA VAL A 52 -6.61 -7.33 -3.68
C VAL A 52 -6.99 -7.30 -2.21
N LEU A 53 -7.66 -6.25 -1.76
CA LEU A 53 -8.06 -6.11 -0.36
C LEU A 53 -9.07 -7.18 0.05
N GLN A 54 -10.01 -7.52 -0.84
CA GLN A 54 -10.98 -8.58 -0.56
C GLN A 54 -10.29 -9.93 -0.42
N ALA A 55 -9.32 -10.23 -1.29
CA ALA A 55 -8.57 -11.48 -1.23
C ALA A 55 -7.74 -11.57 0.06
N ARG A 56 -7.34 -10.44 0.61
CA ARG A 56 -6.57 -10.38 1.87
C ARG A 56 -7.48 -10.33 3.10
N GLY A 57 -8.80 -10.21 2.90
CA GLY A 57 -9.74 -10.08 4.01
C GLY A 57 -9.72 -8.70 4.66
N GLU A 58 -9.21 -7.69 3.96
CA GLU A 58 -9.07 -6.33 4.50
C GLU A 58 -10.12 -5.36 3.96
N TRP A 59 -11.07 -5.86 3.21
CA TRP A 59 -12.17 -5.06 2.67
C TRP A 59 -13.49 -5.55 3.23
N ASP A 60 -14.26 -4.62 3.75
CA ASP A 60 -15.60 -4.91 4.26
C ASP A 60 -16.64 -5.01 3.15
#